data_618ddf15fdcb39c6aa78cf5e9e0d45e5
#
_entry.id   618ddf15fdcb39c6aa78cf5e9e0d45e5
#
_cell.length_a   1.000
_cell.length_b   1.000
_cell.length_c   1.000
_cell.angle_alpha   90.00
_cell.angle_beta   90.00
_cell.angle_gamma   90.00
#
_symmetry.space_group_name_H-M   'P 1'
#
loop_
_entity.id
_entity.type
_entity.pdbx_description
1 polymer ?
#
loop_
_entity_poly.entity_id
_entity_poly.type
_entity_poly.pdbx_seq_one_letter_code
_entity_poly.pdbx_strand_id
1 'polypeptide(L)'
;MSKQTIGELVREMERDYISGTNTISKYVNVSMYEDISTIDAYLNYKHISGEYDALGREKPFFSISVAASNIWFRATDIDRKNIKTTTDKAKNTTAALIASVQLHNWMDRNYYGTFLNEWGKTLARYGSAVSKYVEKDGQLIPSVIPWNRLIVDPISFENNPVIEILELTESELKQNSAYSQEVIKDLCNALETRKTIGRQNKDNKSGYIRLYEVHGKFPKSMVTGNEEDEYTFEQRMFTLSFVKSKERKGEWDTFILYTGLEKFPYEIDHLIKEDGQTLSYGAVRHLLQSQWMVNHNAKLIKDQLDLASKLVFQTADDTFLGNNALTSIQTGDILIHKPNMPLTQLANNSHDIASLQSYSTSWKVLGNEITGISESMLGNTAPSGTAWRQVEALLQESHDLFNLMRQNKGLAIERHIRTHVIPNIKKQLSNADEIAGILEDYEISKIDSKYVKNYAIREVNSITKEKFLSGGDITPEEQNNLLSTIMSQGKQDMAELGSQRFFKPSEVDWKKELEDLEWKIKVDVTNENVDPDAMVTLNTLLKFIASKQGQPMSNEERLVFNKILMKSGTVSPVELSPVTPSVPPISSPLPASPTVTSPAGMVGA
;
A
#
# COMPACT_ATOMS: atom_id res chain seq x y z
N MET A 1 7.09 6.56 -45.38
CA MET A 1 7.50 5.75 -44.20
C MET A 1 6.52 4.59 -44.11
N SER A 2 6.95 3.35 -43.95
CA SER A 2 6.01 2.22 -43.78
C SER A 2 5.20 2.47 -42.51
N LYS A 3 3.88 2.34 -42.58
CA LYS A 3 3.02 2.48 -41.39
C LYS A 3 3.40 1.42 -40.38
N GLN A 4 3.90 1.84 -39.23
CA GLN A 4 4.24 0.92 -38.12
C GLN A 4 2.94 0.29 -37.61
N THR A 5 2.89 -1.02 -37.60
CA THR A 5 1.74 -1.75 -37.05
C THR A 5 1.85 -1.81 -35.53
N ILE A 6 0.70 -1.97 -34.83
CA ILE A 6 0.71 -2.11 -33.35
C ILE A 6 1.58 -3.28 -32.90
N GLY A 7 1.64 -4.37 -33.67
CA GLY A 7 2.47 -5.51 -33.37
C GLY A 7 3.97 -5.22 -33.47
N GLU A 8 4.38 -4.44 -34.47
CA GLU A 8 5.78 -3.98 -34.61
C GLU A 8 6.17 -3.06 -33.47
N LEU A 9 5.28 -2.10 -33.10
CA LEU A 9 5.49 -1.18 -31.99
C LEU A 9 5.72 -1.94 -30.66
N VAL A 10 4.84 -2.89 -30.34
CA VAL A 10 4.94 -3.67 -29.10
C VAL A 10 6.24 -4.46 -29.02
N ARG A 11 6.66 -5.04 -30.12
CA ARG A 11 7.91 -5.80 -30.19
C ARG A 11 9.15 -4.92 -30.12
N GLU A 12 9.09 -3.74 -30.71
CA GLU A 12 10.14 -2.75 -30.58
C GLU A 12 10.27 -2.30 -29.14
N MET A 13 9.16 -1.95 -28.50
CA MET A 13 9.13 -1.59 -27.08
C MET A 13 9.66 -2.72 -26.16
N GLU A 14 9.27 -3.98 -26.41
CA GLU A 14 9.78 -5.14 -25.65
C GLU A 14 11.29 -5.30 -25.82
N ARG A 15 11.77 -5.22 -27.07
CA ARG A 15 13.19 -5.32 -27.36
C ARG A 15 13.99 -4.19 -26.70
N ASP A 16 13.50 -2.96 -26.83
CA ASP A 16 14.18 -1.79 -26.28
C ASP A 16 14.14 -1.77 -24.76
N TYR A 17 13.08 -2.26 -24.13
CA TYR A 17 12.99 -2.45 -22.69
C TYR A 17 14.00 -3.48 -22.16
N ILE A 18 14.18 -4.60 -22.86
CA ILE A 18 15.09 -5.67 -22.45
C ILE A 18 16.56 -5.30 -22.70
N SER A 19 16.86 -4.68 -23.85
CA SER A 19 18.24 -4.41 -24.29
C SER A 19 18.67 -2.95 -24.11
N GLY A 20 17.69 -2.06 -23.84
CA GLY A 20 17.94 -0.62 -23.80
C GLY A 20 18.54 -0.17 -22.48
N THR A 21 19.63 0.58 -22.58
CA THR A 21 20.14 1.40 -21.50
C THR A 21 19.78 2.84 -21.80
N ASN A 22 18.91 3.44 -20.97
CA ASN A 22 18.61 4.85 -21.08
C ASN A 22 19.65 5.68 -20.34
N THR A 23 20.47 6.41 -21.09
CA THR A 23 21.44 7.32 -20.53
C THR A 23 20.81 8.69 -20.31
N ILE A 24 20.41 8.96 -19.09
CA ILE A 24 19.85 10.28 -18.69
C ILE A 24 20.96 11.33 -18.64
N SER A 25 22.13 10.93 -18.17
CA SER A 25 23.34 11.77 -18.15
C SER A 25 24.58 10.92 -18.25
N LYS A 26 25.76 11.56 -18.37
CA LYS A 26 27.05 10.86 -18.39
C LYS A 26 27.23 9.87 -17.21
N TYR A 27 26.58 10.11 -16.09
CA TYR A 27 26.72 9.33 -14.86
C TYR A 27 25.49 8.50 -14.50
N VAL A 28 24.36 8.71 -15.19
CA VAL A 28 23.11 8.01 -14.90
C VAL A 28 22.73 7.16 -16.09
N ASN A 29 23.04 5.88 -15.96
CA ASN A 29 22.71 4.85 -16.92
C ASN A 29 21.70 3.90 -16.26
N VAL A 30 20.46 3.87 -16.74
CA VAL A 30 19.37 3.11 -16.12
C VAL A 30 18.95 1.99 -17.05
N SER A 31 19.15 0.74 -16.61
CA SER A 31 18.50 -0.43 -17.19
C SER A 31 17.43 -0.93 -16.23
N MET A 32 16.19 -0.48 -16.44
CA MET A 32 15.06 -0.82 -15.57
C MET A 32 14.81 -2.33 -15.54
N TYR A 33 14.96 -3.01 -16.68
CA TYR A 33 14.83 -4.46 -16.79
C TYR A 33 15.86 -5.21 -15.95
N GLU A 34 17.14 -4.81 -16.01
CA GLU A 34 18.20 -5.42 -15.20
C GLU A 34 18.00 -5.16 -13.71
N ASP A 35 17.60 -3.96 -13.33
CA ASP A 35 17.30 -3.61 -11.95
C ASP A 35 16.18 -4.49 -11.38
N ILE A 36 15.05 -4.61 -12.10
CA ILE A 36 13.93 -5.46 -11.70
C ILE A 36 14.37 -6.93 -11.62
N SER A 37 15.09 -7.43 -12.61
CA SER A 37 15.57 -8.80 -12.63
C SER A 37 16.51 -9.11 -11.46
N THR A 38 17.36 -8.15 -11.11
CA THR A 38 18.28 -8.25 -9.95
C THR A 38 17.52 -8.24 -8.63
N ILE A 39 16.55 -7.33 -8.49
CA ILE A 39 15.69 -7.26 -7.31
C ILE A 39 14.93 -8.59 -7.13
N ASP A 40 14.32 -9.10 -8.20
CA ASP A 40 13.61 -10.38 -8.19
C ASP A 40 14.52 -11.56 -7.81
N ALA A 41 15.75 -11.61 -8.34
CA ALA A 41 16.71 -12.64 -7.99
C ALA A 41 17.02 -12.60 -6.48
N TYR A 42 17.32 -11.44 -5.91
CA TYR A 42 17.64 -11.31 -4.49
C TYR A 42 16.45 -11.59 -3.57
N LEU A 43 15.25 -11.20 -3.97
CA LEU A 43 14.02 -11.53 -3.23
C LEU A 43 13.72 -13.03 -3.22
N ASN A 44 14.18 -13.78 -4.24
CA ASN A 44 14.01 -15.22 -4.36
C ASN A 44 15.28 -16.01 -3.95
N TYR A 45 16.21 -15.38 -3.23
CA TYR A 45 17.44 -15.99 -2.71
C TYR A 45 18.36 -16.54 -3.82
N LYS A 46 18.36 -15.90 -5.00
CA LYS A 46 19.15 -16.32 -6.14
C LYS A 46 20.30 -15.37 -6.40
N HIS A 47 21.46 -15.96 -6.76
CA HIS A 47 22.60 -15.19 -7.22
C HIS A 47 22.42 -14.79 -8.69
N ILE A 48 22.71 -13.54 -9.03
CA ILE A 48 22.69 -13.05 -10.41
C ILE A 48 23.66 -13.86 -11.29
N SER A 49 24.82 -14.25 -10.73
CA SER A 49 25.84 -15.05 -11.40
C SER A 49 25.57 -16.56 -11.40
N GLY A 50 24.33 -16.99 -11.08
CA GLY A 50 23.97 -18.41 -10.96
C GLY A 50 24.22 -19.01 -9.57
N GLU A 51 23.50 -20.07 -9.25
CA GLU A 51 23.51 -20.73 -7.94
C GLU A 51 24.76 -21.56 -7.65
N TYR A 52 25.46 -22.00 -8.69
CA TYR A 52 26.62 -22.84 -8.58
C TYR A 52 27.90 -22.09 -8.97
N ASP A 53 29.03 -22.47 -8.35
CA ASP A 53 30.35 -21.96 -8.70
C ASP A 53 30.96 -22.76 -9.88
N ALA A 54 32.19 -22.39 -10.30
CA ALA A 54 32.89 -23.07 -11.39
C ALA A 54 33.21 -24.56 -11.10
N LEU A 55 33.17 -24.98 -9.83
CA LEU A 55 33.40 -26.35 -9.39
C LEU A 55 32.08 -27.11 -9.17
N GLY A 56 30.91 -26.52 -9.50
CA GLY A 56 29.60 -27.13 -9.33
C GLY A 56 29.11 -27.14 -7.88
N ARG A 57 29.71 -26.37 -6.96
CA ARG A 57 29.30 -26.27 -5.56
C ARG A 57 28.29 -25.15 -5.42
N GLU A 58 27.25 -25.35 -4.59
CA GLU A 58 26.24 -24.33 -4.28
C GLU A 58 26.83 -23.15 -3.51
N LYS A 59 26.52 -21.94 -3.95
CA LYS A 59 26.94 -20.69 -3.32
C LYS A 59 26.05 -20.37 -2.14
N PRO A 60 26.59 -20.00 -0.95
CA PRO A 60 25.78 -19.58 0.19
C PRO A 60 25.08 -18.24 -0.11
N PHE A 61 23.84 -18.10 0.31
CA PHE A 61 23.07 -16.85 0.17
C PHE A 61 22.59 -16.35 1.54
N PHE A 62 22.98 -15.14 1.90
CA PHE A 62 22.53 -14.45 3.11
C PHE A 62 21.69 -13.24 2.73
N SER A 63 20.38 -13.35 2.90
CA SER A 63 19.45 -12.29 2.49
C SER A 63 19.35 -11.18 3.52
N ILE A 64 20.03 -10.07 3.28
CA ILE A 64 19.80 -8.81 3.99
C ILE A 64 18.67 -8.00 3.33
N SER A 65 18.50 -8.16 2.01
CA SER A 65 17.50 -7.43 1.21
C SER A 65 16.06 -7.78 1.59
N VAL A 66 15.77 -9.06 1.82
CA VAL A 66 14.41 -9.49 2.24
C VAL A 66 14.08 -8.97 3.64
N ALA A 67 15.05 -9.02 4.57
CA ALA A 67 14.86 -8.49 5.92
C ALA A 67 14.56 -6.99 5.89
N ALA A 68 15.36 -6.21 5.15
CA ALA A 68 15.16 -4.78 5.00
C ALA A 68 13.81 -4.43 4.34
N SER A 69 13.43 -5.15 3.28
CA SER A 69 12.13 -4.92 2.62
C SER A 69 10.94 -5.19 3.53
N ASN A 70 11.02 -6.19 4.42
CA ASN A 70 9.98 -6.49 5.38
C ASN A 70 9.90 -5.42 6.49
N ILE A 71 11.04 -4.85 6.90
CA ILE A 71 11.07 -3.74 7.86
C ILE A 71 10.45 -2.50 7.22
N TRP A 72 10.83 -2.15 6.00
CA TRP A 72 10.26 -1.03 5.26
C TRP A 72 8.74 -1.17 5.10
N PHE A 73 8.28 -2.37 4.72
CA PHE A 73 6.85 -2.64 4.61
C PHE A 73 6.12 -2.39 5.93
N ARG A 74 6.62 -2.98 7.05
CA ARG A 74 6.01 -2.83 8.37
C ARG A 74 6.09 -1.39 8.89
N ALA A 75 7.24 -0.73 8.71
CA ALA A 75 7.47 0.63 9.18
C ALA A 75 6.63 1.68 8.44
N THR A 76 6.22 1.38 7.20
CA THR A 76 5.39 2.28 6.38
C THR A 76 3.95 1.80 6.23
N ASP A 77 3.50 0.84 7.02
CA ASP A 77 2.13 0.34 6.96
C ASP A 77 1.10 1.39 7.37
N ILE A 78 -0.04 1.36 6.70
CA ILE A 78 -1.18 2.25 6.96
C ILE A 78 -2.42 1.38 7.13
N ASP A 79 -3.02 1.41 8.33
CA ASP A 79 -4.26 0.68 8.60
C ASP A 79 -5.44 1.36 7.88
N ARG A 80 -6.38 0.56 7.39
CA ARG A 80 -7.66 1.01 6.79
C ARG A 80 -8.46 1.90 7.74
N LYS A 81 -8.39 1.65 9.05
CA LYS A 81 -9.06 2.46 10.07
C LYS A 81 -8.61 3.92 10.08
N ASN A 82 -7.39 4.18 9.61
CA ASN A 82 -6.82 5.52 9.54
C ASN A 82 -7.28 6.30 8.30
N ILE A 83 -8.05 5.69 7.41
CA ILE A 83 -8.57 6.33 6.20
C ILE A 83 -9.99 6.82 6.50
N LYS A 84 -10.15 8.15 6.67
CA LYS A 84 -11.44 8.77 7.03
C LYS A 84 -11.83 9.85 6.02
N THR A 85 -13.13 10.01 5.83
CA THR A 85 -13.66 11.11 5.04
C THR A 85 -13.91 12.30 5.95
N THR A 86 -13.41 13.46 5.58
CA THR A 86 -13.58 14.71 6.32
C THR A 86 -14.21 15.79 5.45
N THR A 87 -14.71 16.87 6.07
CA THR A 87 -15.26 18.02 5.39
C THR A 87 -14.85 19.32 6.07
N ASP A 88 -14.65 20.37 5.28
CA ASP A 88 -14.37 21.71 5.80
C ASP A 88 -15.65 22.47 6.15
N LYS A 89 -16.83 21.96 5.74
CA LYS A 89 -18.13 22.60 5.95
C LYS A 89 -18.83 21.97 7.16
N ALA A 90 -19.04 22.74 8.23
CA ALA A 90 -19.72 22.27 9.44
C ALA A 90 -21.10 21.64 9.18
N LYS A 91 -21.82 22.11 8.15
CA LYS A 91 -23.14 21.57 7.76
C LYS A 91 -23.04 20.11 7.26
N ASN A 92 -21.91 19.71 6.67
CA ASN A 92 -21.72 18.42 6.02
C ASN A 92 -21.04 17.39 6.93
N THR A 93 -20.86 17.67 8.23
CA THR A 93 -20.15 16.76 9.15
C THR A 93 -20.82 15.39 9.23
N THR A 94 -22.16 15.35 9.29
CA THR A 94 -22.91 14.08 9.33
C THR A 94 -22.78 13.31 8.00
N ALA A 95 -22.86 14.02 6.87
CA ALA A 95 -22.69 13.41 5.56
C ALA A 95 -21.26 12.84 5.40
N ALA A 96 -20.24 13.51 5.93
CA ALA A 96 -18.86 13.01 5.94
C ALA A 96 -18.71 11.74 6.79
N LEU A 97 -19.37 11.63 7.94
CA LEU A 97 -19.37 10.42 8.76
C LEU A 97 -20.01 9.25 8.01
N ILE A 98 -21.17 9.46 7.40
CA ILE A 98 -21.83 8.41 6.60
C ILE A 98 -20.99 8.02 5.39
N ALA A 99 -20.34 9.00 4.75
CA ALA A 99 -19.42 8.74 3.66
C ALA A 99 -18.21 7.89 4.12
N SER A 100 -17.70 8.11 5.34
CA SER A 100 -16.64 7.27 5.93
C SER A 100 -17.12 5.84 6.15
N VAL A 101 -18.32 5.65 6.71
CA VAL A 101 -18.92 4.32 6.89
C VAL A 101 -19.04 3.60 5.55
N GLN A 102 -19.56 4.29 4.53
CA GLN A 102 -19.71 3.71 3.20
C GLN A 102 -18.36 3.40 2.54
N LEU A 103 -17.35 4.23 2.77
CA LEU A 103 -16.00 3.97 2.29
C LEU A 103 -15.42 2.69 2.93
N HIS A 104 -15.57 2.52 4.25
CA HIS A 104 -15.12 1.30 4.94
C HIS A 104 -15.88 0.06 4.46
N ASN A 105 -17.20 0.14 4.34
CA ASN A 105 -18.02 -0.96 3.79
C ASN A 105 -17.58 -1.35 2.36
N TRP A 106 -17.28 -0.34 1.54
CA TRP A 106 -16.75 -0.57 0.19
C TRP A 106 -15.39 -1.27 0.25
N MET A 107 -14.47 -0.81 1.12
CA MET A 107 -13.15 -1.39 1.30
C MET A 107 -13.24 -2.86 1.74
N ASP A 108 -14.17 -3.20 2.63
CA ASP A 108 -14.35 -4.57 3.11
C ASP A 108 -14.93 -5.49 2.03
N ARG A 109 -15.93 -5.02 1.29
CA ARG A 109 -16.55 -5.79 0.19
C ARG A 109 -15.59 -6.06 -0.96
N ASN A 110 -14.69 -5.13 -1.26
CA ASN A 110 -13.76 -5.22 -2.39
C ASN A 110 -12.35 -5.67 -1.99
N TYR A 111 -12.17 -6.23 -0.79
CA TYR A 111 -10.88 -6.71 -0.29
C TYR A 111 -9.74 -5.69 -0.41
N TYR A 112 -10.07 -4.41 -0.24
CA TYR A 112 -9.11 -3.31 -0.41
C TYR A 112 -7.91 -3.40 0.55
N GLY A 113 -8.08 -4.03 1.72
CA GLY A 113 -6.99 -4.32 2.65
C GLY A 113 -5.93 -5.25 2.08
N THR A 114 -6.34 -6.29 1.33
CA THR A 114 -5.39 -7.17 0.63
C THR A 114 -4.61 -6.40 -0.44
N PHE A 115 -5.30 -5.57 -1.22
CA PHE A 115 -4.68 -4.68 -2.18
C PHE A 115 -3.63 -3.76 -1.52
N LEU A 116 -3.98 -3.10 -0.40
CA LEU A 116 -3.05 -2.22 0.32
C LEU A 116 -1.80 -2.96 0.82
N ASN A 117 -1.95 -4.21 1.29
CA ASN A 117 -0.83 -5.04 1.71
C ASN A 117 0.10 -5.40 0.54
N GLU A 118 -0.45 -5.81 -0.60
CA GLU A 118 0.33 -6.13 -1.80
C GLU A 118 1.02 -4.89 -2.36
N TRP A 119 0.30 -3.77 -2.41
CA TRP A 119 0.79 -2.48 -2.85
C TRP A 119 1.92 -1.97 -1.94
N GLY A 120 1.71 -2.00 -0.61
CA GLY A 120 2.72 -1.61 0.36
C GLY A 120 3.98 -2.47 0.30
N LYS A 121 3.82 -3.79 0.11
CA LYS A 121 4.92 -4.73 -0.06
C LYS A 121 5.72 -4.46 -1.35
N THR A 122 5.03 -4.15 -2.44
CA THR A 122 5.66 -3.81 -3.72
C THR A 122 6.42 -2.50 -3.62
N LEU A 123 5.84 -1.47 -3.01
CA LEU A 123 6.51 -0.21 -2.71
C LEU A 123 7.79 -0.40 -1.88
N ALA A 124 7.74 -1.20 -0.81
CA ALA A 124 8.90 -1.46 0.03
C ALA A 124 10.04 -2.16 -0.73
N ARG A 125 9.71 -3.07 -1.65
CA ARG A 125 10.68 -3.84 -2.43
C ARG A 125 11.33 -3.06 -3.55
N TYR A 126 10.49 -2.39 -4.36
CA TYR A 126 10.91 -1.74 -5.61
C TYR A 126 10.99 -0.22 -5.52
N GLY A 127 10.45 0.39 -4.45
CA GLY A 127 10.34 1.85 -4.32
C GLY A 127 9.13 2.44 -5.05
N SER A 128 8.58 1.70 -6.02
CA SER A 128 7.42 2.08 -6.81
C SER A 128 6.47 0.90 -6.96
N ALA A 129 5.18 1.18 -7.13
CA ALA A 129 4.17 0.18 -7.41
C ALA A 129 3.21 0.69 -8.49
N VAL A 130 2.76 -0.21 -9.35
CA VAL A 130 1.74 0.07 -10.36
C VAL A 130 0.44 -0.60 -9.96
N SER A 131 -0.60 0.20 -9.83
CA SER A 131 -1.96 -0.23 -9.51
C SER A 131 -2.83 -0.20 -10.75
N LYS A 132 -3.69 -1.20 -10.93
CA LYS A 132 -4.67 -1.29 -12.01
C LYS A 132 -6.06 -1.34 -11.42
N TYR A 133 -6.96 -0.51 -11.95
CA TYR A 133 -8.35 -0.43 -11.55
C TYR A 133 -9.25 -0.89 -12.70
N VAL A 134 -9.91 -2.03 -12.51
CA VAL A 134 -10.82 -2.59 -13.51
C VAL A 134 -12.24 -2.63 -12.96
N GLU A 135 -13.19 -2.08 -13.70
CA GLU A 135 -14.61 -2.18 -13.38
C GLU A 135 -15.19 -3.44 -14.05
N LYS A 136 -15.63 -4.41 -13.24
CA LYS A 136 -16.26 -5.64 -13.72
C LYS A 136 -17.59 -5.83 -13.00
N ASP A 137 -18.67 -5.99 -13.77
CA ASP A 137 -20.03 -6.18 -13.24
C ASP A 137 -20.47 -5.09 -12.22
N GLY A 138 -20.03 -3.84 -12.45
CA GLY A 138 -20.29 -2.71 -11.56
C GLY A 138 -19.43 -2.66 -10.29
N GLN A 139 -18.57 -3.66 -10.07
CA GLN A 139 -17.60 -3.66 -8.99
C GLN A 139 -16.24 -3.18 -9.49
N LEU A 140 -15.61 -2.31 -8.73
CA LEU A 140 -14.25 -1.85 -8.99
C LEU A 140 -13.26 -2.77 -8.28
N ILE A 141 -12.41 -3.42 -9.06
CA ILE A 141 -11.41 -4.36 -8.56
C ILE A 141 -10.04 -3.72 -8.67
N PRO A 142 -9.43 -3.31 -7.55
CA PRO A 142 -8.06 -2.85 -7.53
C PRO A 142 -7.10 -4.05 -7.53
N SER A 143 -6.01 -3.95 -8.28
CA SER A 143 -4.96 -4.96 -8.32
C SER A 143 -3.59 -4.30 -8.44
N VAL A 144 -2.56 -4.95 -7.89
CA VAL A 144 -1.17 -4.52 -8.03
C VAL A 144 -0.52 -5.35 -9.13
N ILE A 145 0.06 -4.68 -10.10
CA ILE A 145 0.70 -5.37 -11.23
C ILE A 145 2.18 -5.61 -10.90
N PRO A 146 2.65 -6.87 -10.92
CA PRO A 146 4.05 -7.17 -10.71
C PRO A 146 4.95 -6.56 -11.79
N TRP A 147 6.07 -5.97 -11.40
CA TRP A 147 7.00 -5.32 -12.32
C TRP A 147 7.54 -6.23 -13.42
N ASN A 148 7.70 -7.52 -13.14
CA ASN A 148 8.15 -8.51 -14.13
C ASN A 148 7.11 -8.83 -15.22
N ARG A 149 5.89 -8.32 -15.09
CA ARG A 149 4.82 -8.41 -16.10
C ARG A 149 4.58 -7.10 -16.85
N LEU A 150 5.37 -6.06 -16.56
CA LEU A 150 5.20 -4.74 -17.15
C LEU A 150 6.36 -4.43 -18.10
N ILE A 151 6.02 -3.90 -19.26
CA ILE A 151 6.95 -3.24 -20.18
C ILE A 151 6.50 -1.79 -20.24
N VAL A 152 7.32 -0.89 -19.72
CA VAL A 152 7.03 0.53 -19.58
C VAL A 152 8.26 1.36 -19.93
N ASP A 153 8.03 2.61 -20.25
CA ASP A 153 9.14 3.54 -20.47
C ASP A 153 9.88 3.82 -19.16
N PRO A 154 11.21 3.64 -19.11
CA PRO A 154 12.00 3.84 -17.90
C PRO A 154 12.06 5.29 -17.39
N ILE A 155 11.70 6.28 -18.23
CA ILE A 155 11.80 7.71 -17.91
C ILE A 155 10.42 8.30 -17.62
N SER A 156 9.39 7.94 -18.41
CA SER A 156 8.05 8.53 -18.32
C SER A 156 6.94 7.50 -18.46
N PHE A 157 6.34 7.16 -17.32
CA PHE A 157 5.23 6.20 -17.27
C PHE A 157 3.93 6.75 -17.87
N GLU A 158 3.62 8.02 -17.62
CA GLU A 158 2.30 8.59 -17.92
C GLU A 158 2.11 8.93 -19.41
N ASN A 159 3.19 9.22 -20.11
CA ASN A 159 3.13 9.72 -21.49
C ASN A 159 3.29 8.63 -22.56
N ASN A 160 3.82 7.47 -22.18
CA ASN A 160 4.12 6.37 -23.08
C ASN A 160 3.16 5.20 -22.87
N PRO A 161 2.98 4.33 -23.88
CA PRO A 161 2.17 3.12 -23.71
C PRO A 161 2.70 2.21 -22.62
N VAL A 162 1.78 1.59 -21.89
CA VAL A 162 2.05 0.55 -20.88
C VAL A 162 1.62 -0.80 -21.43
N ILE A 163 2.48 -1.78 -21.38
CA ILE A 163 2.22 -3.14 -21.83
C ILE A 163 2.25 -4.06 -20.61
N GLU A 164 1.14 -4.76 -20.38
CA GLU A 164 1.05 -5.81 -19.37
C GLU A 164 1.10 -7.19 -20.04
N ILE A 165 2.00 -8.04 -19.55
CA ILE A 165 2.13 -9.42 -20.01
C ILE A 165 1.17 -10.29 -19.20
N LEU A 166 0.21 -10.92 -19.89
CA LEU A 166 -0.73 -11.87 -19.33
C LEU A 166 -0.39 -13.29 -19.81
N GLU A 167 -0.51 -14.27 -18.94
CA GLU A 167 -0.37 -15.68 -19.30
C GLU A 167 -1.69 -16.38 -18.99
N LEU A 168 -2.46 -16.69 -20.03
CA LEU A 168 -3.78 -17.31 -19.91
C LEU A 168 -3.81 -18.67 -20.61
N THR A 169 -4.62 -19.57 -20.09
CA THR A 169 -4.92 -20.85 -20.74
C THR A 169 -5.87 -20.65 -21.91
N GLU A 170 -5.92 -21.60 -22.84
CA GLU A 170 -6.88 -21.59 -23.94
C GLU A 170 -8.34 -21.53 -23.43
N SER A 171 -8.62 -22.19 -22.30
CA SER A 171 -9.94 -22.18 -21.69
C SER A 171 -10.36 -20.79 -21.20
N GLU A 172 -9.43 -20.08 -20.52
CA GLU A 172 -9.66 -18.72 -20.04
C GLU A 172 -9.85 -17.73 -21.20
N LEU A 173 -9.07 -17.90 -22.29
CA LEU A 173 -9.25 -17.08 -23.49
C LEU A 173 -10.64 -17.22 -24.11
N LYS A 174 -11.14 -18.48 -24.20
CA LYS A 174 -12.48 -18.77 -24.75
C LYS A 174 -13.62 -18.28 -23.87
N GLN A 175 -13.40 -18.21 -22.55
CA GLN A 175 -14.40 -17.69 -21.59
C GLN A 175 -14.56 -16.18 -21.66
N ASN A 176 -13.54 -15.44 -22.14
CA ASN A 176 -13.62 -14.00 -22.25
C ASN A 176 -14.41 -13.59 -23.50
N SER A 177 -15.65 -13.14 -23.30
CA SER A 177 -16.55 -12.72 -24.38
C SER A 177 -16.10 -11.46 -25.14
N ALA A 178 -15.19 -10.69 -24.57
CA ALA A 178 -14.65 -9.50 -25.23
C ALA A 178 -13.63 -9.82 -26.33
N TYR A 179 -13.04 -11.02 -26.28
CA TYR A 179 -12.04 -11.44 -27.26
C TYR A 179 -12.69 -12.06 -28.50
N SER A 180 -12.09 -11.81 -29.67
CA SER A 180 -12.53 -12.42 -30.94
C SER A 180 -12.31 -13.92 -30.93
N GLN A 181 -13.38 -14.70 -30.93
CA GLN A 181 -13.33 -16.17 -30.91
C GLN A 181 -12.69 -16.76 -32.18
N GLU A 182 -12.82 -16.07 -33.32
CA GLU A 182 -12.18 -16.45 -34.57
C GLU A 182 -10.66 -16.34 -34.48
N VAL A 183 -10.16 -15.19 -33.98
CA VAL A 183 -8.73 -14.97 -33.77
C VAL A 183 -8.14 -15.92 -32.74
N ILE A 184 -8.88 -16.25 -31.67
CA ILE A 184 -8.46 -17.25 -30.67
C ILE A 184 -8.26 -18.61 -31.34
N LYS A 185 -9.20 -19.03 -32.18
CA LYS A 185 -9.11 -20.29 -32.90
C LYS A 185 -7.87 -20.34 -33.82
N ASP A 186 -7.61 -19.26 -34.54
CA ASP A 186 -6.46 -19.16 -35.45
C ASP A 186 -5.14 -19.16 -34.65
N LEU A 187 -5.09 -18.45 -33.53
CA LEU A 187 -3.95 -18.44 -32.61
C LEU A 187 -3.68 -19.84 -32.05
N CYS A 188 -4.70 -20.56 -31.57
CA CYS A 188 -4.57 -21.91 -31.05
C CYS A 188 -4.10 -22.88 -32.15
N ASN A 189 -4.66 -22.79 -33.36
CA ASN A 189 -4.23 -23.59 -34.50
C ASN A 189 -2.74 -23.33 -34.87
N ALA A 190 -2.32 -22.07 -34.85
CA ALA A 190 -0.92 -21.69 -35.11
C ALA A 190 0.04 -22.26 -34.04
N LEU A 191 -0.38 -22.33 -32.78
CA LEU A 191 0.38 -22.90 -31.66
C LEU A 191 0.42 -24.44 -31.69
N GLU A 192 -0.70 -25.10 -32.00
CA GLU A 192 -0.80 -26.57 -32.07
C GLU A 192 0.04 -27.13 -33.22
N THR A 193 0.01 -26.50 -34.36
CA THR A 193 0.83 -26.93 -35.52
C THR A 193 2.34 -26.89 -35.20
N ARG A 194 2.77 -26.15 -34.18
CA ARG A 194 4.16 -26.15 -33.70
C ARG A 194 4.49 -27.34 -32.80
N LYS A 195 3.53 -27.82 -32.00
CA LYS A 195 3.72 -29.02 -31.17
C LYS A 195 3.97 -30.26 -32.03
N THR A 196 3.29 -30.33 -33.20
CA THR A 196 3.36 -31.48 -34.11
C THR A 196 4.68 -31.58 -34.90
N ILE A 197 5.42 -30.47 -35.07
CA ILE A 197 6.68 -30.44 -35.86
C ILE A 197 7.94 -30.78 -35.00
N GLY A 198 7.79 -31.30 -33.79
CA GLY A 198 8.91 -31.88 -33.02
C GLY A 198 9.91 -30.89 -32.43
N ARG A 199 9.69 -29.59 -32.52
CA ARG A 199 10.43 -28.59 -31.77
C ARG A 199 9.64 -28.23 -30.50
N GLN A 200 9.89 -28.97 -29.44
CA GLN A 200 9.47 -28.51 -28.09
C GLN A 200 10.06 -27.12 -27.86
N ASN A 201 9.24 -26.10 -27.95
CA ASN A 201 9.62 -24.79 -27.49
C ASN A 201 9.87 -24.89 -25.98
N LYS A 202 11.10 -24.65 -25.54
CA LYS A 202 11.45 -24.62 -24.11
C LYS A 202 10.58 -23.64 -23.32
N ASP A 203 9.99 -22.68 -24.03
CA ASP A 203 9.21 -21.58 -23.45
C ASP A 203 7.75 -21.93 -23.17
N ASN A 204 7.21 -23.06 -23.67
CA ASN A 204 5.78 -23.41 -23.55
C ASN A 204 5.54 -24.75 -22.87
N LYS A 205 6.24 -25.00 -21.74
CA LYS A 205 6.02 -26.20 -20.92
C LYS A 205 4.70 -26.22 -20.16
N SER A 206 4.05 -25.06 -20.01
CA SER A 206 2.92 -24.89 -19.09
C SER A 206 1.53 -24.88 -19.75
N GLY A 207 1.42 -24.86 -21.08
CA GLY A 207 0.13 -24.72 -21.76
C GLY A 207 -0.50 -23.32 -21.69
N TYR A 208 0.24 -22.33 -21.15
CA TYR A 208 -0.18 -20.93 -21.13
C TYR A 208 0.16 -20.23 -22.44
N ILE A 209 -0.73 -19.33 -22.85
CA ILE A 209 -0.57 -18.46 -24.00
C ILE A 209 -0.22 -17.07 -23.48
N ARG A 210 0.89 -16.52 -23.98
CA ARG A 210 1.31 -15.16 -23.60
C ARG A 210 0.57 -14.13 -24.43
N LEU A 211 -0.08 -13.20 -23.74
CA LEU A 211 -0.75 -12.05 -24.31
C LEU A 211 -0.06 -10.77 -23.87
N TYR A 212 -0.18 -9.76 -24.71
CA TYR A 212 0.27 -8.40 -24.45
C TYR A 212 -0.95 -7.49 -24.44
N GLU A 213 -1.29 -6.98 -23.25
CA GLU A 213 -2.33 -5.99 -23.06
C GLU A 213 -1.68 -4.61 -23.08
N VAL A 214 -2.00 -3.81 -24.08
CA VAL A 214 -1.34 -2.54 -24.38
C VAL A 214 -2.30 -1.39 -24.17
N HIS A 215 -1.98 -0.49 -23.27
CA HIS A 215 -2.77 0.72 -23.00
C HIS A 215 -1.94 1.96 -23.29
N GLY A 216 -2.53 2.90 -24.02
CA GLY A 216 -1.85 4.15 -24.33
C GLY A 216 -2.61 5.05 -25.27
N LYS A 217 -2.00 6.18 -25.60
CA LYS A 217 -2.49 7.09 -26.63
C LYS A 217 -1.86 6.71 -27.96
N PHE A 218 -2.70 6.27 -28.89
CA PHE A 218 -2.26 5.84 -30.22
C PHE A 218 -2.88 6.69 -31.30
N PRO A 219 -2.17 6.92 -32.43
CA PRO A 219 -2.77 7.55 -33.60
C PRO A 219 -3.96 6.74 -34.07
N LYS A 220 -5.05 7.41 -34.37
CA LYS A 220 -6.27 6.77 -34.89
C LYS A 220 -6.02 6.04 -36.20
N SER A 221 -5.06 6.50 -37.00
CA SER A 221 -4.61 5.87 -38.24
C SER A 221 -4.14 4.41 -38.07
N MET A 222 -3.66 4.01 -36.88
CA MET A 222 -3.27 2.61 -36.58
C MET A 222 -4.46 1.63 -36.67
N VAL A 223 -5.68 2.14 -36.49
CA VAL A 223 -6.92 1.34 -36.55
C VAL A 223 -7.67 1.57 -37.85
N THR A 224 -7.82 2.82 -38.26
CA THR A 224 -8.59 3.18 -39.48
C THR A 224 -7.81 2.97 -40.77
N GLY A 225 -6.47 2.95 -40.69
CA GLY A 225 -5.61 2.90 -41.87
C GLY A 225 -5.55 4.20 -42.68
N ASN A 226 -6.30 5.25 -42.27
CA ASN A 226 -6.37 6.52 -42.98
C ASN A 226 -5.24 7.46 -42.57
N GLU A 227 -4.57 8.10 -43.55
CA GLU A 227 -3.46 9.04 -43.29
C GLU A 227 -3.92 10.34 -42.63
N GLU A 228 -5.16 10.78 -42.89
CA GLU A 228 -5.74 11.97 -42.26
C GLU A 228 -5.86 11.87 -40.73
N ASP A 229 -5.95 10.64 -40.20
CA ASP A 229 -6.08 10.35 -38.77
C ASP A 229 -4.72 10.21 -38.03
N GLU A 230 -3.58 10.45 -38.68
CA GLU A 230 -2.23 10.26 -38.12
C GLU A 230 -1.95 11.19 -36.93
N TYR A 231 -2.49 12.39 -36.95
CA TYR A 231 -2.31 13.40 -35.90
C TYR A 231 -3.40 13.41 -34.83
N THR A 232 -4.38 12.50 -34.97
CA THR A 232 -5.46 12.35 -33.99
C THR A 232 -5.16 11.18 -33.06
N PHE A 233 -4.86 11.49 -31.77
CA PHE A 233 -4.53 10.48 -30.78
C PHE A 233 -5.74 10.13 -29.93
N GLU A 234 -5.97 8.85 -29.73
CA GLU A 234 -7.04 8.31 -28.89
C GLU A 234 -6.47 7.38 -27.81
N GLN A 235 -7.07 7.44 -26.62
CA GLN A 235 -6.75 6.47 -25.57
C GLN A 235 -7.37 5.13 -25.95
N ARG A 236 -6.53 4.11 -26.17
CA ARG A 236 -6.94 2.79 -26.62
C ARG A 236 -6.29 1.67 -25.85
N MET A 237 -6.98 0.54 -25.84
CA MET A 237 -6.47 -0.74 -25.38
C MET A 237 -6.41 -1.71 -26.56
N PHE A 238 -5.31 -2.46 -26.63
CA PHE A 238 -5.15 -3.59 -27.53
C PHE A 238 -4.75 -4.82 -26.72
N THR A 239 -5.32 -5.98 -27.04
CA THR A 239 -4.84 -7.26 -26.55
C THR A 239 -4.38 -8.09 -27.73
N LEU A 240 -3.11 -8.49 -27.72
CA LEU A 240 -2.50 -9.18 -28.83
C LEU A 240 -1.55 -10.31 -28.39
N SER A 241 -1.29 -11.24 -29.30
CA SER A 241 -0.33 -12.33 -29.11
C SER A 241 0.55 -12.48 -30.32
N PHE A 242 1.73 -13.04 -30.12
CA PHE A 242 2.71 -13.26 -31.17
C PHE A 242 3.04 -14.74 -31.34
N VAL A 243 3.04 -15.19 -32.61
CA VAL A 243 3.52 -16.51 -32.99
C VAL A 243 4.58 -16.35 -34.08
N LYS A 244 5.75 -17.01 -33.96
CA LYS A 244 6.78 -16.92 -35.00
C LYS A 244 6.21 -17.39 -36.34
N SER A 245 6.36 -16.62 -37.39
CA SER A 245 5.87 -16.97 -38.70
C SER A 245 6.54 -18.25 -39.24
N LYS A 246 5.76 -19.05 -39.99
CA LYS A 246 6.27 -20.23 -40.65
C LYS A 246 6.83 -19.89 -42.06
N GLU A 247 6.21 -18.92 -42.67
CA GLU A 247 6.49 -18.55 -44.06
C GLU A 247 7.67 -17.59 -44.17
N ARG A 248 7.83 -16.73 -43.15
CA ARG A 248 8.87 -15.70 -43.10
C ARG A 248 9.86 -15.98 -41.95
N LYS A 249 11.05 -16.47 -42.29
CA LYS A 249 12.09 -16.71 -41.30
C LYS A 249 12.48 -15.42 -40.57
N GLY A 250 12.22 -15.37 -39.27
CA GLY A 250 12.58 -14.25 -38.39
C GLY A 250 11.45 -13.28 -38.10
N GLU A 251 10.31 -13.39 -38.80
CA GLU A 251 9.11 -12.57 -38.55
C GLU A 251 8.14 -13.26 -37.61
N TRP A 252 7.22 -12.46 -37.07
CA TRP A 252 6.20 -12.91 -36.15
C TRP A 252 4.82 -12.52 -36.69
N ASP A 253 3.92 -13.46 -36.65
CA ASP A 253 2.52 -13.22 -36.97
C ASP A 253 1.84 -12.64 -35.71
N THR A 254 1.12 -11.54 -35.90
CA THR A 254 0.43 -10.82 -34.80
C THR A 254 -1.05 -11.17 -34.82
N PHE A 255 -1.57 -11.62 -33.70
CA PHE A 255 -2.98 -11.93 -33.50
C PHE A 255 -3.59 -10.89 -32.55
N ILE A 256 -4.47 -10.03 -33.04
CA ILE A 256 -5.15 -9.00 -32.24
C ILE A 256 -6.49 -9.56 -31.76
N LEU A 257 -6.59 -9.87 -30.47
CA LEU A 257 -7.77 -10.47 -29.85
C LEU A 257 -8.83 -9.42 -29.50
N TYR A 258 -8.37 -8.22 -29.13
CA TYR A 258 -9.25 -7.13 -28.73
C TYR A 258 -8.67 -5.77 -29.13
N THR A 259 -9.55 -4.84 -29.46
CA THR A 259 -9.25 -3.41 -29.62
C THR A 259 -10.44 -2.59 -29.16
N GLY A 260 -10.21 -1.60 -28.30
CA GLY A 260 -11.27 -0.77 -27.75
C GLY A 260 -10.78 0.61 -27.32
N LEU A 261 -11.74 1.53 -27.19
CA LEU A 261 -11.52 2.82 -26.54
C LEU A 261 -11.73 2.63 -25.04
N GLU A 262 -10.67 2.65 -24.28
CA GLU A 262 -10.73 2.47 -22.84
C GLU A 262 -9.93 3.55 -22.12
N LYS A 263 -10.35 3.86 -20.90
CA LYS A 263 -9.58 4.75 -20.04
C LYS A 263 -8.29 4.06 -19.64
N PHE A 264 -7.24 4.85 -19.41
CA PHE A 264 -5.99 4.35 -18.88
C PHE A 264 -6.21 3.85 -17.45
N PRO A 265 -6.03 2.54 -17.15
CA PRO A 265 -6.43 1.95 -15.89
C PRO A 265 -5.30 1.94 -14.84
N TYR A 266 -4.09 2.34 -15.21
CA TYR A 266 -2.92 2.24 -14.35
C TYR A 266 -2.62 3.53 -13.61
N GLU A 267 -2.23 3.40 -12.36
CA GLU A 267 -1.61 4.47 -11.57
C GLU A 267 -0.27 3.99 -11.02
N ILE A 268 0.72 4.88 -11.03
CA ILE A 268 2.04 4.62 -10.45
C ILE A 268 2.21 5.44 -9.18
N ASP A 269 2.73 4.78 -8.15
CA ASP A 269 3.05 5.37 -6.87
C ASP A 269 4.50 5.13 -6.48
N HIS A 270 5.05 6.05 -5.70
CA HIS A 270 6.42 6.01 -5.24
C HIS A 270 6.48 6.24 -3.72
N LEU A 271 7.37 5.52 -3.02
CA LEU A 271 7.70 5.87 -1.64
C LEU A 271 8.44 7.20 -1.59
N ILE A 272 9.48 7.31 -2.40
CA ILE A 272 10.23 8.55 -2.66
C ILE A 272 10.46 8.57 -4.17
N LYS A 273 9.95 9.61 -4.84
CA LYS A 273 10.08 9.71 -6.30
C LYS A 273 11.49 10.12 -6.68
N GLU A 274 12.08 9.40 -7.62
CA GLU A 274 13.35 9.75 -8.25
C GLU A 274 13.12 10.54 -9.54
N ASP A 275 13.89 11.59 -9.73
CA ASP A 275 13.76 12.46 -10.90
C ASP A 275 14.17 11.73 -12.19
N GLY A 276 13.30 11.82 -13.21
CA GLY A 276 13.56 11.25 -14.53
C GLY A 276 13.59 9.72 -14.57
N GLN A 277 13.05 9.03 -13.56
CA GLN A 277 12.96 7.57 -13.53
C GLN A 277 11.54 7.11 -13.18
N THR A 278 11.08 6.10 -13.90
CA THR A 278 9.81 5.43 -13.59
C THR A 278 9.92 4.52 -12.36
N LEU A 279 11.05 3.83 -12.20
CA LEU A 279 11.31 2.98 -11.04
C LEU A 279 12.16 3.75 -10.02
N SER A 280 11.60 3.98 -8.82
CA SER A 280 12.31 4.60 -7.70
C SER A 280 13.20 3.59 -6.95
N TYR A 281 13.86 4.05 -5.89
CA TYR A 281 14.70 3.19 -5.05
C TYR A 281 13.89 2.58 -3.90
N GLY A 282 13.68 1.25 -3.95
CA GLY A 282 13.17 0.48 -2.81
C GLY A 282 14.30 -0.04 -1.93
N ALA A 283 13.94 -0.67 -0.81
CA ALA A 283 14.92 -1.23 0.13
C ALA A 283 15.92 -2.17 -0.53
N VAL A 284 15.47 -2.98 -1.50
CA VAL A 284 16.33 -3.95 -2.19
C VAL A 284 17.35 -3.25 -3.10
N ARG A 285 16.91 -2.21 -3.85
CA ARG A 285 17.77 -1.47 -4.77
C ARG A 285 18.89 -0.73 -4.03
N HIS A 286 18.59 -0.14 -2.87
CA HIS A 286 19.59 0.46 -1.99
C HIS A 286 20.65 -0.54 -1.50
N LEU A 287 20.26 -1.81 -1.36
CA LEU A 287 21.10 -2.87 -0.82
C LEU A 287 21.82 -3.70 -1.88
N LEU A 288 21.68 -3.44 -3.18
CA LEU A 288 22.24 -4.29 -4.22
C LEU A 288 23.73 -4.55 -4.00
N GLN A 289 24.51 -3.50 -3.74
CA GLN A 289 25.95 -3.61 -3.52
C GLN A 289 26.28 -4.34 -2.21
N SER A 290 25.61 -3.98 -1.12
CA SER A 290 25.81 -4.62 0.18
C SER A 290 25.42 -6.09 0.17
N GLN A 291 24.31 -6.44 -0.49
CA GLN A 291 23.87 -7.83 -0.67
C GLN A 291 24.90 -8.65 -1.45
N TRP A 292 25.42 -8.08 -2.56
CA TRP A 292 26.44 -8.73 -3.35
C TRP A 292 27.71 -8.99 -2.53
N MET A 293 28.20 -7.99 -1.80
CA MET A 293 29.42 -8.10 -0.98
C MET A 293 29.27 -9.10 0.18
N VAL A 294 28.13 -9.11 0.86
CA VAL A 294 27.84 -10.08 1.93
C VAL A 294 27.85 -11.51 1.37
N ASN A 295 27.22 -11.74 0.22
CA ASN A 295 27.21 -13.05 -0.43
C ASN A 295 28.61 -13.47 -0.92
N HIS A 296 29.39 -12.53 -1.46
CA HIS A 296 30.76 -12.77 -1.91
C HIS A 296 31.65 -13.18 -0.73
N ASN A 297 31.60 -12.44 0.38
CA ASN A 297 32.35 -12.76 1.59
C ASN A 297 31.93 -14.12 2.18
N ALA A 298 30.63 -14.43 2.20
CA ALA A 298 30.13 -15.72 2.64
C ALA A 298 30.70 -16.88 1.81
N LYS A 299 30.81 -16.67 0.49
CA LYS A 299 31.46 -17.64 -0.39
C LYS A 299 32.95 -17.80 -0.09
N LEU A 300 33.67 -16.70 0.10
CA LEU A 300 35.10 -16.73 0.44
C LEU A 300 35.34 -17.48 1.76
N ILE A 301 34.51 -17.20 2.78
CA ILE A 301 34.56 -17.89 4.08
C ILE A 301 34.32 -19.40 3.89
N LYS A 302 33.30 -19.78 3.13
CA LYS A 302 33.01 -21.18 2.82
C LYS A 302 34.18 -21.85 2.11
N ASP A 303 34.75 -21.20 1.08
CA ASP A 303 35.90 -21.73 0.34
C ASP A 303 37.12 -21.93 1.24
N GLN A 304 37.38 -21.01 2.20
CA GLN A 304 38.46 -21.15 3.17
C GLN A 304 38.20 -22.30 4.16
N LEU A 305 36.96 -22.44 4.64
CA LEU A 305 36.59 -23.56 5.53
C LEU A 305 36.65 -24.91 4.82
N ASP A 306 36.17 -24.97 3.57
CA ASP A 306 36.25 -26.17 2.74
C ASP A 306 37.70 -26.57 2.49
N LEU A 307 38.62 -25.60 2.29
CA LEU A 307 40.04 -25.85 2.15
C LEU A 307 40.67 -26.30 3.48
N ALA A 308 40.35 -25.61 4.57
CA ALA A 308 40.88 -25.93 5.89
C ALA A 308 40.44 -27.33 6.39
N SER A 309 39.25 -27.78 5.99
CA SER A 309 38.72 -29.10 6.34
C SER A 309 39.40 -30.27 5.56
N LYS A 310 40.10 -29.97 4.48
CA LYS A 310 40.79 -30.99 3.68
C LYS A 310 42.11 -31.34 4.32
N LEU A 311 42.29 -32.61 4.57
CA LEU A 311 43.60 -33.15 4.94
C LEU A 311 44.45 -33.32 3.68
N VAL A 312 45.36 -32.39 3.45
CA VAL A 312 46.28 -32.43 2.32
C VAL A 312 47.66 -32.84 2.81
N PHE A 313 48.21 -33.89 2.21
CA PHE A 313 49.53 -34.38 2.52
C PHE A 313 50.45 -34.12 1.35
N GLN A 314 51.71 -33.85 1.64
CA GLN A 314 52.76 -33.71 0.65
C GLN A 314 53.93 -34.68 0.97
N THR A 315 54.46 -35.29 -0.04
CA THR A 315 55.67 -36.11 0.05
C THR A 315 56.38 -36.08 -1.29
N ALA A 316 57.68 -36.22 -1.25
CA ALA A 316 58.46 -36.46 -2.46
C ALA A 316 58.55 -37.98 -2.81
N ASP A 317 57.98 -38.86 -2.00
CA ASP A 317 57.94 -40.30 -2.23
C ASP A 317 56.86 -40.68 -3.24
N ASP A 318 57.30 -41.16 -4.42
CA ASP A 318 56.42 -41.55 -5.52
C ASP A 318 55.62 -42.84 -5.25
N THR A 319 55.99 -43.62 -4.21
CA THR A 319 55.25 -44.81 -3.81
C THR A 319 53.85 -44.54 -3.30
N PHE A 320 53.56 -43.33 -2.87
CA PHE A 320 52.23 -42.89 -2.47
C PHE A 320 51.36 -42.44 -3.65
N LEU A 321 51.91 -42.33 -4.85
CA LEU A 321 51.21 -41.90 -6.03
C LEU A 321 50.14 -42.94 -6.43
N GLY A 322 48.84 -42.52 -6.38
CA GLY A 322 47.73 -43.40 -6.71
C GLY A 322 47.25 -44.31 -5.57
N ASN A 323 47.94 -44.35 -4.43
CA ASN A 323 47.52 -45.10 -3.26
C ASN A 323 46.88 -44.15 -2.23
N ASN A 324 45.57 -44.28 -2.01
CA ASN A 324 44.87 -43.51 -0.99
C ASN A 324 45.02 -44.23 0.37
N ALA A 325 46.26 -44.36 0.86
CA ALA A 325 46.57 -45.08 2.09
C ALA A 325 45.84 -44.53 3.33
N LEU A 326 45.44 -43.26 3.27
CA LEU A 326 44.81 -42.57 4.40
C LEU A 326 43.35 -42.98 4.66
N THR A 327 42.64 -43.56 3.71
CA THR A 327 41.26 -44.04 3.89
C THR A 327 41.18 -45.36 4.66
N SER A 328 42.29 -46.07 4.79
CA SER A 328 42.39 -47.37 5.47
C SER A 328 43.22 -47.39 6.76
N ILE A 329 43.72 -46.22 7.20
CA ILE A 329 44.54 -46.11 8.42
C ILE A 329 43.70 -46.35 9.67
N GLN A 330 44.18 -47.27 10.53
CA GLN A 330 43.65 -47.54 11.85
C GLN A 330 44.58 -47.03 12.94
N THR A 331 44.06 -46.90 14.16
CA THR A 331 44.87 -46.47 15.30
C THR A 331 45.97 -47.48 15.56
N GLY A 332 47.23 -47.03 15.47
CA GLY A 332 48.42 -47.89 15.64
C GLY A 332 49.15 -48.30 14.38
N ASP A 333 48.65 -47.94 13.19
CA ASP A 333 49.30 -48.21 11.94
C ASP A 333 50.58 -47.38 11.78
N ILE A 334 51.64 -48.00 11.32
CA ILE A 334 52.93 -47.37 11.04
C ILE A 334 53.09 -47.19 9.51
N LEU A 335 53.13 -45.95 9.06
CA LEU A 335 53.36 -45.60 7.68
C LEU A 335 54.85 -45.62 7.39
N ILE A 336 55.27 -46.46 6.42
CA ILE A 336 56.65 -46.57 5.96
C ILE A 336 56.83 -45.63 4.76
N HIS A 337 57.85 -44.77 4.80
CA HIS A 337 58.22 -43.86 3.70
C HIS A 337 59.70 -44.02 3.35
N LYS A 338 60.12 -43.55 2.17
CA LYS A 338 61.54 -43.54 1.77
C LYS A 338 62.38 -42.66 2.69
N PRO A 339 63.66 -43.00 2.94
CA PRO A 339 64.52 -42.15 3.75
C PRO A 339 64.52 -40.68 3.28
N ASN A 340 64.41 -39.72 4.18
CA ASN A 340 64.38 -38.28 3.90
C ASN A 340 63.21 -37.79 3.05
N MET A 341 62.15 -38.59 2.86
CA MET A 341 60.95 -38.20 2.12
C MET A 341 59.66 -38.42 2.98
N PRO A 342 59.56 -37.82 4.14
CA PRO A 342 58.41 -38.06 5.05
C PRO A 342 57.11 -37.57 4.42
N LEU A 343 56.01 -38.24 4.79
CA LEU A 343 54.68 -37.74 4.54
C LEU A 343 54.40 -36.63 5.53
N THR A 344 54.30 -35.41 5.07
CA THR A 344 54.01 -34.26 5.92
C THR A 344 52.61 -33.72 5.62
N GLN A 345 51.85 -33.49 6.66
CA GLN A 345 50.58 -32.80 6.49
C GLN A 345 50.85 -31.34 6.16
N LEU A 346 50.27 -30.88 5.04
CA LEU A 346 50.28 -29.47 4.70
C LEU A 346 49.34 -28.76 5.66
N ALA A 347 49.86 -27.83 6.45
CA ALA A 347 49.04 -27.02 7.32
C ALA A 347 48.18 -26.07 6.48
N ASN A 348 46.96 -26.46 6.21
CA ASN A 348 45.96 -25.60 5.59
C ASN A 348 45.41 -24.65 6.67
N ASN A 349 46.16 -23.63 7.03
CA ASN A 349 45.68 -22.61 7.93
C ASN A 349 44.64 -21.78 7.20
N SER A 350 43.42 -21.71 7.74
CA SER A 350 42.41 -20.79 7.26
C SER A 350 42.93 -19.36 7.45
N HIS A 351 43.21 -18.68 6.33
CA HIS A 351 43.60 -17.26 6.39
C HIS A 351 42.45 -16.44 6.90
N ASP A 352 42.69 -15.77 8.03
CA ASP A 352 41.93 -14.63 8.59
C ASP A 352 40.42 -14.60 8.32
N ILE A 353 39.73 -15.69 8.68
CA ILE A 353 38.25 -15.78 8.62
C ILE A 353 37.62 -14.65 9.46
N ALA A 354 38.26 -14.25 10.57
CA ALA A 354 37.77 -13.19 11.44
C ALA A 354 37.74 -11.84 10.71
N SER A 355 38.74 -11.51 9.91
CA SER A 355 38.74 -10.28 9.07
C SER A 355 37.66 -10.33 8.01
N LEU A 356 37.43 -11.48 7.36
CA LEU A 356 36.34 -11.62 6.39
C LEU A 356 34.96 -11.49 7.04
N GLN A 357 34.79 -12.03 8.25
CA GLN A 357 33.57 -11.88 9.03
C GLN A 357 33.33 -10.43 9.46
N SER A 358 34.38 -9.76 9.95
CA SER A 358 34.33 -8.33 10.32
C SER A 358 33.96 -7.47 9.11
N TYR A 359 34.60 -7.72 7.97
CA TYR A 359 34.31 -7.01 6.72
C TYR A 359 32.86 -7.25 6.24
N SER A 360 32.36 -8.49 6.32
CA SER A 360 30.97 -8.81 6.01
C SER A 360 30.00 -8.07 6.96
N THR A 361 30.34 -7.99 8.24
CA THR A 361 29.53 -7.25 9.23
C THR A 361 29.50 -5.75 8.93
N SER A 362 30.64 -5.16 8.54
CA SER A 362 30.71 -3.75 8.12
C SER A 362 29.77 -3.44 6.93
N TRP A 363 29.69 -4.34 5.95
CA TRP A 363 28.77 -4.19 4.83
C TRP A 363 27.29 -4.29 5.24
N LYS A 364 26.97 -5.13 6.23
CA LYS A 364 25.62 -5.21 6.78
C LYS A 364 25.25 -3.92 7.53
N VAL A 365 26.15 -3.38 8.33
CA VAL A 365 25.95 -2.12 9.06
C VAL A 365 25.75 -0.97 8.07
N LEU A 366 26.63 -0.83 7.06
CA LEU A 366 26.49 0.18 6.02
C LEU A 366 25.15 0.04 5.26
N GLY A 367 24.72 -1.19 4.96
CA GLY A 367 23.43 -1.44 4.34
C GLY A 367 22.25 -0.98 5.20
N ASN A 368 22.32 -1.19 6.51
CA ASN A 368 21.31 -0.73 7.45
C ASN A 368 21.28 0.80 7.53
N GLU A 369 22.44 1.46 7.57
CA GLU A 369 22.56 2.93 7.57
C GLU A 369 21.95 3.54 6.30
N ILE A 370 22.27 3.01 5.11
CA ILE A 370 21.73 3.49 3.83
C ILE A 370 20.20 3.34 3.77
N THR A 371 19.66 2.28 4.36
CA THR A 371 18.21 2.02 4.37
C THR A 371 17.47 2.66 5.54
N GLY A 372 18.16 3.39 6.42
CA GLY A 372 17.58 4.01 7.62
C GLY A 372 17.09 2.99 8.65
N ILE A 373 17.57 1.75 8.60
CA ILE A 373 17.17 0.69 9.52
C ILE A 373 18.05 0.73 10.75
N SER A 374 17.47 1.05 11.91
CA SER A 374 18.18 0.99 13.18
C SER A 374 18.24 -0.44 13.75
N GLU A 375 19.23 -0.72 14.60
CA GLU A 375 19.36 -2.03 15.25
C GLU A 375 18.15 -2.40 16.10
N SER A 376 17.48 -1.43 16.69
CA SER A 376 16.23 -1.63 17.43
C SER A 376 15.09 -2.13 16.56
N MET A 377 15.02 -1.72 15.29
CA MET A 377 14.04 -2.23 14.31
C MET A 377 14.31 -3.69 13.93
N LEU A 378 15.57 -4.13 14.05
CA LEU A 378 15.99 -5.52 13.88
C LEU A 378 15.69 -6.39 15.11
N GLY A 379 15.24 -5.79 16.22
CA GLY A 379 14.97 -6.48 17.49
C GLY A 379 16.19 -6.59 18.40
N ASN A 380 17.29 -5.92 18.08
CA ASN A 380 18.47 -5.88 18.92
C ASN A 380 18.26 -4.86 20.07
N THR A 381 18.52 -5.29 21.30
CA THR A 381 18.50 -4.39 22.46
C THR A 381 19.75 -3.52 22.47
N ALA A 382 19.58 -2.25 22.83
CA ALA A 382 20.72 -1.36 23.00
C ALA A 382 21.72 -1.93 24.03
N PRO A 383 23.04 -1.75 23.83
CA PRO A 383 24.05 -2.19 24.77
C PRO A 383 23.78 -1.66 26.20
N SER A 384 24.03 -2.50 27.21
CA SER A 384 23.90 -2.12 28.60
C SER A 384 24.75 -0.87 28.88
N GLY A 385 24.12 0.21 29.39
CA GLY A 385 24.78 1.47 29.71
C GLY A 385 24.60 2.58 28.67
N THR A 386 23.92 2.33 27.56
CA THR A 386 23.55 3.38 26.58
C THR A 386 22.53 4.32 27.23
N ALA A 387 22.81 5.64 27.20
CA ALA A 387 21.89 6.62 27.74
C ALA A 387 20.55 6.57 26.97
N TRP A 388 19.43 6.45 27.67
CA TRP A 388 18.08 6.40 27.11
C TRP A 388 17.81 7.49 26.07
N ARG A 389 18.23 8.72 26.33
CA ARG A 389 18.09 9.85 25.40
C ARG A 389 18.83 9.64 24.08
N GLN A 390 19.94 8.91 24.07
CA GLN A 390 20.71 8.62 22.86
C GLN A 390 19.99 7.58 21.98
N VAL A 391 19.40 6.57 22.62
CA VAL A 391 18.56 5.57 21.94
C VAL A 391 17.32 6.22 21.35
N GLU A 392 16.69 7.12 22.11
CA GLU A 392 15.50 7.87 21.69
C GLU A 392 15.78 8.80 20.49
N ALA A 393 16.90 9.54 20.51
CA ALA A 393 17.30 10.40 19.39
C ALA A 393 17.58 9.61 18.10
N LEU A 394 18.27 8.47 18.21
CA LEU A 394 18.53 7.59 17.05
C LEU A 394 17.26 6.96 16.50
N LEU A 395 16.32 6.61 17.38
CA LEU A 395 14.99 6.13 16.96
C LEU A 395 14.21 7.22 16.23
N GLN A 396 14.27 8.45 16.72
CA GLN A 396 13.55 9.59 16.16
C GLN A 396 14.04 9.94 14.75
N GLU A 397 15.35 9.98 14.51
CA GLU A 397 15.91 10.19 13.17
C GLU A 397 15.53 9.08 12.18
N SER A 398 15.55 7.80 12.61
CA SER A 398 15.08 6.69 11.79
C SER A 398 13.59 6.78 11.48
N HIS A 399 12.79 7.29 12.42
CA HIS A 399 11.35 7.49 12.23
C HIS A 399 11.02 8.57 11.21
N ASP A 400 11.84 9.61 11.05
CA ASP A 400 11.54 10.73 10.16
C ASP A 400 11.55 10.31 8.69
N LEU A 401 12.47 9.45 8.26
CA LEU A 401 12.46 8.90 6.90
C LEU A 401 11.19 8.07 6.63
N PHE A 402 10.84 7.18 7.57
CA PHE A 402 9.63 6.36 7.44
C PHE A 402 8.34 7.18 7.54
N ASN A 403 8.34 8.28 8.30
CA ASN A 403 7.23 9.24 8.34
C ASN A 403 7.02 9.92 6.98
N LEU A 404 8.09 10.35 6.31
CA LEU A 404 8.01 10.89 4.96
C LEU A 404 7.44 9.85 3.98
N MET A 405 7.92 8.62 4.03
CA MET A 405 7.40 7.53 3.20
C MET A 405 5.92 7.26 3.45
N ARG A 406 5.46 7.27 4.72
CA ARG A 406 4.04 7.14 5.08
C ARG A 406 3.21 8.30 4.55
N GLN A 407 3.71 9.54 4.66
CA GLN A 407 3.02 10.70 4.11
C GLN A 407 2.83 10.56 2.59
N ASN A 408 3.85 10.14 1.86
CA ASN A 408 3.75 9.90 0.41
C ASN A 408 2.74 8.78 0.10
N LYS A 409 2.75 7.69 0.86
CA LYS A 409 1.73 6.63 0.76
C LYS A 409 0.33 7.16 1.07
N GLY A 410 0.18 7.99 2.10
CA GLY A 410 -1.10 8.62 2.46
C GLY A 410 -1.65 9.47 1.32
N LEU A 411 -0.82 10.28 0.68
CA LEU A 411 -1.18 11.10 -0.48
C LEU A 411 -1.57 10.24 -1.70
N ALA A 412 -0.86 9.13 -1.92
CA ALA A 412 -1.18 8.19 -2.98
C ALA A 412 -2.55 7.52 -2.73
N ILE A 413 -2.82 7.02 -1.52
CA ILE A 413 -4.11 6.45 -1.13
C ILE A 413 -5.24 7.47 -1.30
N GLU A 414 -5.03 8.72 -0.88
CA GLU A 414 -6.00 9.80 -1.07
C GLU A 414 -6.34 10.00 -2.56
N ARG A 415 -5.31 10.01 -3.43
CA ARG A 415 -5.50 10.12 -4.87
C ARG A 415 -6.29 8.93 -5.43
N HIS A 416 -5.94 7.69 -5.08
CA HIS A 416 -6.63 6.46 -5.52
C HIS A 416 -8.10 6.47 -5.13
N ILE A 417 -8.39 6.81 -3.88
CA ILE A 417 -9.77 6.87 -3.38
C ILE A 417 -10.55 7.95 -4.13
N ARG A 418 -9.97 9.13 -4.33
CA ARG A 418 -10.63 10.25 -5.01
C ARG A 418 -10.89 9.95 -6.49
N THR A 419 -9.92 9.34 -7.17
CA THR A 419 -9.99 9.11 -8.63
C THR A 419 -10.87 7.92 -8.99
N HIS A 420 -10.81 6.83 -8.21
CA HIS A 420 -11.43 5.56 -8.60
C HIS A 420 -12.57 5.15 -7.65
N VAL A 421 -12.33 5.19 -6.34
CA VAL A 421 -13.26 4.62 -5.35
C VAL A 421 -14.51 5.47 -5.18
N ILE A 422 -14.35 6.79 -4.99
CA ILE A 422 -15.49 7.70 -4.79
C ILE A 422 -16.46 7.69 -5.98
N PRO A 423 -16.02 7.77 -7.25
CA PRO A 423 -16.92 7.67 -8.39
C PRO A 423 -17.70 6.35 -8.43
N ASN A 424 -17.07 5.23 -8.06
CA ASN A 424 -17.73 3.93 -7.98
C ASN A 424 -18.77 3.89 -6.84
N ILE A 425 -18.43 4.38 -5.65
CA ILE A 425 -19.38 4.51 -4.53
C ILE A 425 -20.57 5.38 -4.94
N LYS A 426 -20.35 6.52 -5.61
CA LYS A 426 -21.43 7.40 -6.07
C LYS A 426 -22.37 6.72 -7.07
N LYS A 427 -21.83 5.87 -7.97
CA LYS A 427 -22.66 5.07 -8.88
C LYS A 427 -23.51 4.04 -8.12
N GLN A 428 -22.94 3.36 -7.13
CA GLN A 428 -23.65 2.35 -6.34
C GLN A 428 -24.76 2.96 -5.47
N LEU A 429 -24.51 4.12 -4.85
CA LEU A 429 -25.48 4.81 -4.02
C LEU A 429 -26.70 5.33 -4.79
N SER A 430 -26.61 5.53 -6.11
CA SER A 430 -27.76 5.93 -6.93
C SER A 430 -28.85 4.85 -7.02
N ASN A 431 -28.57 3.63 -6.62
CA ASN A 431 -29.43 2.44 -6.75
C ASN A 431 -30.18 2.05 -5.47
N ALA A 432 -30.32 2.95 -4.49
CA ALA A 432 -31.28 2.84 -3.36
C ALA A 432 -30.95 1.81 -2.27
N ASP A 433 -29.71 1.45 -2.05
CA ASP A 433 -29.36 0.51 -1.00
C ASP A 433 -29.27 1.12 0.40
N GLU A 434 -29.68 0.33 1.41
CA GLU A 434 -29.49 0.65 2.81
C GLU A 434 -28.00 0.65 3.17
N ILE A 435 -27.50 1.74 3.78
CA ILE A 435 -26.14 1.79 4.31
C ILE A 435 -26.19 1.33 5.76
N ALA A 436 -25.55 0.23 6.06
CA ALA A 436 -25.38 -0.26 7.42
C ALA A 436 -23.95 0.01 7.89
N GLY A 437 -23.79 0.47 9.12
CA GLY A 437 -22.48 0.71 9.69
C GLY A 437 -22.45 0.50 11.20
N ILE A 438 -21.31 0.06 11.70
CA ILE A 438 -21.00 0.05 13.14
C ILE A 438 -20.32 1.38 13.44
N LEU A 439 -20.90 2.15 14.35
CA LEU A 439 -20.46 3.50 14.68
C LEU A 439 -19.93 3.54 16.11
N GLU A 440 -19.01 4.45 16.36
CA GLU A 440 -18.54 4.76 17.71
C GLU A 440 -19.54 5.66 18.45
N ASP A 441 -19.54 5.63 19.79
CA ASP A 441 -20.53 6.35 20.63
C ASP A 441 -20.67 7.84 20.30
N TYR A 442 -19.57 8.47 19.91
CA TYR A 442 -19.58 9.88 19.51
C TYR A 442 -20.28 10.10 18.15
N GLU A 443 -20.03 9.24 17.19
CA GLU A 443 -20.63 9.27 15.86
C GLU A 443 -22.14 9.01 15.96
N ILE A 444 -22.51 8.04 16.81
CA ILE A 444 -23.89 7.73 17.17
C ILE A 444 -24.61 8.97 17.72
N SER A 445 -24.01 9.64 18.71
CA SER A 445 -24.59 10.83 19.32
C SER A 445 -24.84 11.95 18.32
N LYS A 446 -23.91 12.18 17.37
CA LYS A 446 -24.07 13.21 16.32
C LYS A 446 -25.13 12.83 15.29
N ILE A 447 -25.15 11.60 14.87
CA ILE A 447 -26.07 11.10 13.86
C ILE A 447 -27.48 11.07 14.45
N ASP A 448 -27.66 10.46 15.61
CA ASP A 448 -28.95 10.34 16.26
C ASP A 448 -29.56 11.70 16.58
N SER A 449 -28.77 12.67 17.03
CA SER A 449 -29.27 14.03 17.30
C SER A 449 -29.82 14.71 16.05
N LYS A 450 -29.26 14.49 14.88
CA LYS A 450 -29.74 15.05 13.61
C LYS A 450 -30.94 14.25 13.06
N TYR A 451 -30.88 12.93 13.04
CA TYR A 451 -31.92 12.10 12.43
C TYR A 451 -33.17 12.00 13.28
N VAL A 452 -33.04 11.79 14.58
CA VAL A 452 -34.19 11.77 15.51
C VAL A 452 -34.93 13.11 15.47
N LYS A 453 -34.18 14.22 15.42
CA LYS A 453 -34.81 15.55 15.30
C LYS A 453 -35.53 15.71 13.96
N ASN A 454 -34.90 15.33 12.85
CA ASN A 454 -35.53 15.47 11.54
C ASN A 454 -36.73 14.54 11.39
N TYR A 455 -36.65 13.32 11.89
CA TYR A 455 -37.77 12.37 11.95
C TYR A 455 -38.93 12.94 12.76
N ALA A 456 -38.65 13.40 13.97
CA ALA A 456 -39.67 13.97 14.83
C ALA A 456 -40.36 15.19 14.19
N ILE A 457 -39.61 16.07 13.53
CA ILE A 457 -40.19 17.25 12.81
C ILE A 457 -41.08 16.78 11.65
N ARG A 458 -40.70 15.78 10.89
CA ARG A 458 -41.50 15.24 9.77
C ARG A 458 -42.82 14.64 10.28
N GLU A 459 -42.74 13.84 11.34
CA GLU A 459 -43.88 13.17 11.93
C GLU A 459 -44.87 14.19 12.54
N VAL A 460 -44.36 15.17 13.29
CA VAL A 460 -45.19 16.28 13.81
C VAL A 460 -45.86 17.06 12.68
N ASN A 461 -45.12 17.35 11.60
CA ASN A 461 -45.69 18.05 10.44
C ASN A 461 -46.76 17.20 9.73
N SER A 462 -46.56 15.87 9.65
CA SER A 462 -47.54 14.93 9.09
C SER A 462 -48.81 14.92 9.91
N ILE A 463 -48.71 14.76 11.25
CA ILE A 463 -49.81 14.77 12.19
C ILE A 463 -50.54 16.14 12.16
N THR A 464 -49.77 17.22 12.12
CA THR A 464 -50.33 18.60 12.04
C THR A 464 -51.12 18.78 10.74
N LYS A 465 -50.61 18.31 9.62
CA LYS A 465 -51.28 18.38 8.31
C LYS A 465 -52.55 17.55 8.30
N GLU A 466 -52.52 16.34 8.86
CA GLU A 466 -53.66 15.42 8.91
C GLU A 466 -54.78 16.00 9.82
N LYS A 467 -54.43 16.59 10.96
CA LYS A 467 -55.35 17.25 11.87
C LYS A 467 -55.96 18.51 11.25
N PHE A 468 -55.15 19.28 10.51
CA PHE A 468 -55.65 20.45 9.76
C PHE A 468 -56.63 20.05 8.64
N LEU A 469 -56.32 18.98 7.91
CA LEU A 469 -57.24 18.46 6.87
C LEU A 469 -58.54 17.90 7.44
N SER A 470 -58.55 17.43 8.69
CA SER A 470 -59.74 16.98 9.41
C SER A 470 -60.52 18.11 10.11
N GLY A 471 -60.09 19.38 9.92
CA GLY A 471 -60.79 20.55 10.46
C GLY A 471 -60.43 20.91 11.92
N GLY A 472 -59.35 20.36 12.46
CA GLY A 472 -58.82 20.70 13.79
C GLY A 472 -57.55 21.53 13.69
N ASP A 473 -57.34 22.42 14.70
CA ASP A 473 -56.09 23.17 14.87
C ASP A 473 -55.21 22.54 15.96
N ILE A 474 -53.88 22.66 15.82
CA ILE A 474 -52.90 22.27 16.85
C ILE A 474 -52.29 23.55 17.42
N THR A 475 -52.35 23.67 18.73
CA THR A 475 -51.69 24.79 19.41
C THR A 475 -50.17 24.64 19.40
N PRO A 476 -49.40 25.73 19.43
CA PRO A 476 -47.92 25.66 19.48
C PRO A 476 -47.38 24.85 20.67
N GLU A 477 -48.11 24.82 21.79
CA GLU A 477 -47.76 24.03 22.97
C GLU A 477 -47.97 22.53 22.74
N GLU A 478 -49.08 22.12 22.13
CA GLU A 478 -49.32 20.73 21.73
C GLU A 478 -48.31 20.25 20.70
N GLN A 479 -47.91 21.11 19.77
CA GLN A 479 -46.88 20.79 18.76
C GLN A 479 -45.52 20.56 19.40
N ASN A 480 -45.11 21.38 20.38
CA ASN A 480 -43.87 21.20 21.12
C ASN A 480 -43.89 19.93 22.01
N ASN A 481 -45.02 19.63 22.63
CA ASN A 481 -45.21 18.41 23.44
C ASN A 481 -45.15 17.16 22.56
N LEU A 482 -45.77 17.14 21.40
CA LEU A 482 -45.68 16.10 20.40
C LEU A 482 -44.24 15.92 19.92
N LEU A 483 -43.55 16.99 19.63
CA LEU A 483 -42.16 16.97 19.20
C LEU A 483 -41.27 16.32 20.27
N SER A 484 -41.43 16.72 21.54
CA SER A 484 -40.64 16.15 22.63
C SER A 484 -40.93 14.67 22.87
N THR A 485 -42.20 14.25 22.73
CA THR A 485 -42.62 12.86 22.88
C THR A 485 -42.05 11.98 21.76
N ILE A 486 -42.17 12.41 20.51
CA ILE A 486 -41.66 11.67 19.35
C ILE A 486 -40.12 11.64 19.38
N MET A 487 -39.47 12.72 19.81
CA MET A 487 -38.01 12.70 20.00
C MET A 487 -37.54 11.75 21.08
N SER A 488 -38.29 11.59 22.19
CA SER A 488 -37.95 10.65 23.26
C SER A 488 -38.15 9.22 22.82
N GLN A 489 -39.22 8.93 22.09
CA GLN A 489 -39.49 7.64 21.46
C GLN A 489 -38.39 7.27 20.43
N GLY A 490 -38.09 8.19 19.52
CA GLY A 490 -37.04 7.96 18.53
C GLY A 490 -35.65 7.73 19.15
N LYS A 491 -35.36 8.36 20.29
CA LYS A 491 -34.11 8.06 21.04
C LYS A 491 -34.11 6.66 21.66
N GLN A 492 -35.26 6.20 22.15
CA GLN A 492 -35.40 4.84 22.67
C GLN A 492 -35.23 3.80 21.56
N ASP A 493 -35.90 3.98 20.42
CA ASP A 493 -35.80 3.12 19.27
C ASP A 493 -34.35 3.01 18.74
N MET A 494 -33.64 4.16 18.74
CA MET A 494 -32.21 4.17 18.35
C MET A 494 -31.30 3.52 19.39
N ALA A 495 -31.62 3.57 20.67
CA ALA A 495 -30.85 2.92 21.73
C ALA A 495 -30.95 1.37 21.64
N GLU A 496 -32.07 0.83 21.16
CA GLU A 496 -32.25 -0.61 20.95
C GLU A 496 -31.36 -1.16 19.82
N LEU A 497 -30.94 -0.33 18.86
CA LEU A 497 -30.05 -0.70 17.77
C LEU A 497 -28.57 -0.83 18.19
N GLY A 498 -28.22 -0.41 19.42
CA GLY A 498 -26.85 -0.46 19.93
C GLY A 498 -25.91 0.41 19.08
N SER A 499 -24.80 -0.16 18.63
CA SER A 499 -23.78 0.53 17.78
C SER A 499 -24.09 0.47 16.28
N GLN A 500 -25.10 -0.28 15.86
CA GLN A 500 -25.48 -0.37 14.45
C GLN A 500 -26.47 0.72 14.05
N ARG A 501 -26.28 1.27 12.87
CA ARG A 501 -27.20 2.23 12.26
C ARG A 501 -27.47 1.85 10.82
N PHE A 502 -28.73 2.00 10.41
CA PHE A 502 -29.19 1.73 9.05
C PHE A 502 -29.70 3.03 8.46
N PHE A 503 -29.14 3.42 7.32
CA PHE A 503 -29.52 4.65 6.63
C PHE A 503 -30.31 4.30 5.38
N LYS A 504 -31.61 4.62 5.39
CA LYS A 504 -32.52 4.33 4.26
C LYS A 504 -32.54 5.50 3.28
N PRO A 505 -32.54 5.22 1.98
CA PRO A 505 -32.66 6.28 0.95
C PRO A 505 -33.94 7.10 1.06
N SER A 506 -35.03 6.51 1.58
CA SER A 506 -36.29 7.21 1.83
C SER A 506 -36.21 8.28 2.92
N GLU A 507 -35.22 8.17 3.81
CA GLU A 507 -35.05 9.10 4.94
C GLU A 507 -34.01 10.18 4.64
N VAL A 508 -33.09 9.91 3.71
CA VAL A 508 -32.00 10.81 3.34
C VAL A 508 -31.85 10.83 1.83
N ASP A 509 -31.88 12.01 1.25
CA ASP A 509 -31.52 12.19 -0.16
C ASP A 509 -30.00 12.13 -0.32
N TRP A 510 -29.46 10.91 -0.43
CA TRP A 510 -28.03 10.65 -0.55
C TRP A 510 -27.39 11.40 -1.70
N LYS A 511 -28.09 11.49 -2.83
CA LYS A 511 -27.59 12.16 -4.01
C LYS A 511 -27.31 13.62 -3.73
N LYS A 512 -28.25 14.28 -3.05
CA LYS A 512 -28.14 15.70 -2.69
C LYS A 512 -27.14 15.94 -1.56
N GLU A 513 -27.13 15.11 -0.52
CA GLU A 513 -26.21 15.27 0.61
C GLU A 513 -24.75 14.94 0.21
N LEU A 514 -24.53 13.99 -0.71
CA LEU A 514 -23.19 13.59 -1.16
C LEU A 514 -22.69 14.34 -2.40
N GLU A 515 -23.58 14.97 -3.20
CA GLU A 515 -23.17 15.88 -4.29
C GLU A 515 -22.49 17.13 -3.74
N ASP A 516 -23.06 17.72 -2.66
CA ASP A 516 -22.51 18.91 -2.01
C ASP A 516 -21.30 18.62 -1.11
N LEU A 517 -20.97 17.35 -0.90
CA LEU A 517 -19.83 16.95 -0.10
C LEU A 517 -18.54 17.01 -0.95
N GLU A 518 -17.70 17.98 -0.69
CA GLU A 518 -16.31 17.91 -1.11
C GLU A 518 -15.65 16.80 -0.31
N TRP A 519 -15.47 15.63 -0.95
CA TRP A 519 -14.84 14.48 -0.34
C TRP A 519 -13.37 14.78 -0.08
N LYS A 520 -13.08 15.13 1.16
CA LYS A 520 -11.73 15.31 1.65
C LYS A 520 -11.35 14.03 2.36
N ILE A 521 -10.48 13.25 1.74
CA ILE A 521 -9.94 12.04 2.35
C ILE A 521 -8.78 12.47 3.24
N LYS A 522 -8.80 12.06 4.48
CA LYS A 522 -7.68 12.20 5.40
C LYS A 522 -7.16 10.82 5.75
N VAL A 523 -5.90 10.58 5.44
CA VAL A 523 -5.19 9.38 5.88
C VAL A 523 -4.37 9.78 7.10
N ASP A 524 -4.67 9.17 8.23
CA ASP A 524 -3.86 9.38 9.43
C ASP A 524 -2.60 8.50 9.32
N VAL A 525 -1.47 9.15 9.17
CA VAL A 525 -0.16 8.49 9.00
C VAL A 525 0.60 8.36 10.32
N THR A 526 0.02 8.85 11.43
CA THR A 526 0.66 8.71 12.75
C THR A 526 0.62 7.25 13.18
N ASN A 527 1.75 6.75 13.69
CA ASN A 527 1.77 5.44 14.32
C ASN A 527 0.98 5.53 15.64
N GLU A 528 -0.01 4.67 15.82
CA GLU A 528 -0.62 4.39 17.13
C GLU A 528 0.37 3.71 18.10
N ASN A 529 1.56 3.34 17.64
CA ASN A 529 2.64 2.86 18.51
C ASN A 529 3.20 4.04 19.27
N VAL A 530 2.50 4.31 20.34
CA VAL A 530 2.92 5.02 21.56
C VAL A 530 4.20 5.84 21.36
N ASP A 531 4.00 7.10 21.00
CA ASP A 531 4.99 8.14 21.24
C ASP A 531 5.45 8.01 22.71
N PRO A 532 6.73 7.80 23.02
CA PRO A 532 7.21 7.74 24.39
C PRO A 532 6.79 8.97 25.20
N ASP A 533 6.71 10.14 24.58
CA ASP A 533 6.14 11.35 25.12
C ASP A 533 4.63 11.21 25.42
N ALA A 534 3.89 10.41 24.65
CA ALA A 534 2.50 10.13 24.93
C ALA A 534 2.32 9.32 26.22
N MET A 535 3.19 8.34 26.49
CA MET A 535 3.18 7.58 27.74
C MET A 535 3.57 8.43 28.96
N VAL A 536 4.57 9.30 28.81
CA VAL A 536 4.94 10.27 29.86
C VAL A 536 3.79 11.24 30.11
N THR A 537 3.17 11.71 29.04
CA THR A 537 2.01 12.61 29.08
C THR A 537 0.78 11.92 29.69
N LEU A 538 0.53 10.67 29.32
CA LEU A 538 -0.56 9.85 29.88
C LEU A 538 -0.34 9.56 31.37
N ASN A 539 0.89 9.24 31.79
CA ASN A 539 1.23 9.08 33.19
C ASN A 539 1.10 10.40 33.99
N THR A 540 1.43 11.52 33.36
CA THR A 540 1.27 12.85 33.97
C THR A 540 -0.22 13.19 34.12
N LEU A 541 -1.04 12.86 33.12
CA LEU A 541 -2.50 13.01 33.18
C LEU A 541 -3.14 12.09 34.22
N LEU A 542 -2.72 10.83 34.31
CA LEU A 542 -3.19 9.89 35.33
C LEU A 542 -2.85 10.40 36.74
N LYS A 543 -1.65 10.92 36.95
CA LYS A 543 -1.26 11.55 38.20
C LYS A 543 -2.11 12.80 38.51
N PHE A 544 -2.39 13.61 37.50
CA PHE A 544 -3.25 14.78 37.64
C PHE A 544 -4.70 14.39 37.99
N ILE A 545 -5.28 13.38 37.33
CA ILE A 545 -6.60 12.84 37.66
C ILE A 545 -6.61 12.26 39.09
N ALA A 546 -5.60 11.49 39.44
CA ALA A 546 -5.47 10.92 40.80
C ALA A 546 -5.36 12.01 41.89
N SER A 547 -4.72 13.14 41.60
CA SER A 547 -4.59 14.26 42.55
C SER A 547 -5.91 14.99 42.82
N LYS A 548 -6.90 14.86 41.92
CA LYS A 548 -8.20 15.52 42.04
C LYS A 548 -9.20 14.80 42.97
N GLN A 549 -8.90 13.60 43.47
CA GLN A 549 -9.74 12.85 44.43
C GLN A 549 -11.26 12.89 44.15
N GLY A 550 -11.66 12.79 42.85
CA GLY A 550 -13.08 12.74 42.46
C GLY A 550 -13.77 14.10 42.33
N GLN A 551 -13.06 15.23 42.43
CA GLN A 551 -13.65 16.54 42.13
C GLN A 551 -13.84 16.71 40.60
N PRO A 552 -14.99 17.28 40.14
CA PRO A 552 -15.21 17.52 38.72
C PRO A 552 -14.21 18.54 38.16
N MET A 553 -13.69 18.28 36.98
CA MET A 553 -12.78 19.18 36.28
C MET A 553 -13.50 20.49 35.88
N SER A 554 -12.81 21.60 36.04
CA SER A 554 -13.29 22.89 35.48
C SER A 554 -13.25 22.83 33.93
N ASN A 555 -13.99 23.72 33.27
CA ASN A 555 -14.02 23.78 31.80
C ASN A 555 -12.63 24.08 31.21
N GLU A 556 -11.83 24.88 31.88
CA GLU A 556 -10.45 25.19 31.45
C GLU A 556 -9.52 23.98 31.58
N GLU A 557 -9.60 23.27 32.69
CA GLU A 557 -8.85 22.04 32.93
C GLU A 557 -9.23 20.95 31.91
N ARG A 558 -10.53 20.84 31.60
CA ARG A 558 -11.04 19.90 30.59
C ARG A 558 -10.54 20.26 29.18
N LEU A 559 -10.41 21.53 28.86
CA LEU A 559 -9.87 22.01 27.59
C LEU A 559 -8.38 21.70 27.45
N VAL A 560 -7.61 21.89 28.54
CA VAL A 560 -6.19 21.51 28.59
C VAL A 560 -6.03 20.00 28.49
N PHE A 561 -6.83 19.25 29.25
CA PHE A 561 -6.85 17.79 29.22
C PHE A 561 -7.14 17.25 27.82
N ASN A 562 -8.17 17.76 27.16
CA ASN A 562 -8.52 17.40 25.79
C ASN A 562 -7.40 17.74 24.79
N LYS A 563 -6.72 18.89 24.93
CA LYS A 563 -5.58 19.24 24.09
C LYS A 563 -4.38 18.30 24.29
N ILE A 564 -4.13 17.88 25.51
CA ILE A 564 -3.04 16.93 25.81
C ILE A 564 -3.38 15.55 25.26
N LEU A 565 -4.62 15.07 25.43
CA LEU A 565 -5.08 13.81 24.83
C LEU A 565 -4.99 13.83 23.29
N MET A 566 -5.36 14.95 22.66
CA MET A 566 -5.18 15.10 21.21
C MET A 566 -3.71 15.03 20.79
N LYS A 567 -2.82 15.66 21.57
CA LYS A 567 -1.40 15.71 21.27
C LYS A 567 -0.70 14.37 21.54
N SER A 568 -1.25 13.55 22.46
CA SER A 568 -0.74 12.20 22.74
C SER A 568 -1.09 11.17 21.66
N GLY A 569 -1.97 11.51 20.69
CA GLY A 569 -2.41 10.61 19.64
C GLY A 569 -3.26 9.42 20.09
N THR A 570 -3.53 9.30 21.40
CA THR A 570 -4.30 8.18 21.97
C THR A 570 -5.80 8.31 21.80
N VAL A 571 -6.29 9.55 21.54
CA VAL A 571 -7.71 9.83 21.37
C VAL A 571 -7.92 10.75 20.18
N SER A 572 -8.82 10.38 19.30
CA SER A 572 -9.20 11.22 18.15
C SER A 572 -9.85 12.52 18.61
N PRO A 573 -9.59 13.67 17.95
CA PRO A 573 -10.31 14.94 18.24
C PRO A 573 -11.84 14.79 18.21
N VAL A 574 -12.34 13.76 17.55
CA VAL A 574 -13.75 13.45 17.37
C VAL A 574 -14.34 12.74 18.60
N GLU A 575 -13.53 12.02 19.36
CA GLU A 575 -13.91 11.29 20.58
C GLU A 575 -13.98 12.17 21.83
N LEU A 576 -13.42 13.37 21.75
CA LEU A 576 -13.43 14.28 22.89
C LEU A 576 -14.80 14.91 23.09
N SER A 577 -15.37 14.76 24.28
CA SER A 577 -16.63 15.38 24.64
C SER A 577 -16.56 16.91 24.42
N PRO A 578 -17.52 17.52 23.72
CA PRO A 578 -17.53 18.96 23.55
C PRO A 578 -17.61 19.65 24.93
N VAL A 579 -16.73 20.62 25.14
CA VAL A 579 -16.86 21.51 26.30
C VAL A 579 -18.15 22.29 26.07
N THR A 580 -19.20 21.97 26.81
CA THR A 580 -20.42 22.78 26.81
C THR A 580 -20.05 24.18 27.27
N PRO A 581 -20.26 25.24 26.49
CA PRO A 581 -20.08 26.59 26.98
C PRO A 581 -20.99 26.76 28.21
N SER A 582 -20.42 27.16 29.34
CA SER A 582 -21.20 27.52 30.51
C SER A 582 -22.11 28.67 30.07
N VAL A 583 -23.37 28.39 29.90
CA VAL A 583 -24.38 29.47 29.81
C VAL A 583 -24.27 30.19 31.15
N PRO A 584 -23.95 31.50 31.20
CA PRO A 584 -23.96 32.22 32.44
C PRO A 584 -25.36 32.07 33.04
N PRO A 585 -25.49 31.83 34.34
CA PRO A 585 -26.80 31.68 34.96
C PRO A 585 -27.61 32.92 34.57
N ILE A 586 -28.80 32.72 33.97
CA ILE A 586 -29.75 33.76 33.71
C ILE A 586 -30.03 34.38 35.09
N SER A 587 -29.53 35.59 35.30
CA SER A 587 -29.83 36.34 36.52
C SER A 587 -31.33 36.37 36.67
N SER A 588 -31.83 35.76 37.73
CA SER A 588 -33.24 35.83 38.12
C SER A 588 -33.67 37.30 38.06
N PRO A 589 -34.86 37.62 37.51
CA PRO A 589 -35.31 38.98 37.50
C PRO A 589 -35.32 39.48 38.93
N LEU A 590 -34.65 40.61 39.16
CA LEU A 590 -34.69 41.34 40.43
C LEU A 590 -36.13 41.51 40.83
N PRO A 591 -36.53 41.22 42.09
CA PRO A 591 -37.86 41.51 42.58
C PRO A 591 -38.11 43.01 42.44
N ALA A 592 -39.27 43.35 41.87
CA ALA A 592 -39.72 44.73 41.66
C ALA A 592 -39.62 45.49 42.99
N SER A 593 -38.88 46.57 42.99
CA SER A 593 -38.82 47.50 44.12
C SER A 593 -40.22 47.99 44.46
N PRO A 594 -40.63 48.02 45.73
CA PRO A 594 -41.97 48.57 46.11
C PRO A 594 -42.01 50.03 45.75
N THR A 595 -43.09 50.44 45.07
CA THR A 595 -43.45 51.79 44.76
C THR A 595 -43.60 52.57 46.07
N VAL A 596 -42.68 53.47 46.33
CA VAL A 596 -42.86 54.48 47.40
C VAL A 596 -43.85 55.55 46.90
N THR A 597 -45.08 55.51 47.41
CA THR A 597 -46.03 56.61 47.31
C THR A 597 -45.51 57.79 48.10
N SER A 598 -45.23 58.89 47.43
CA SER A 598 -44.95 60.18 48.06
C SER A 598 -46.26 60.76 48.62
N PRO A 599 -46.28 61.21 49.86
CA PRO A 599 -47.35 62.07 50.29
C PRO A 599 -47.05 63.49 49.81
N ALA A 600 -48.11 64.09 49.22
CA ALA A 600 -48.21 65.53 48.96
C ALA A 600 -48.31 66.26 50.27
N GLY A 601 -47.71 67.42 50.37
CA GLY A 601 -48.10 68.37 51.41
C GLY A 601 -47.05 69.41 51.76
N MET A 602 -47.35 70.60 51.29
CA MET A 602 -47.30 71.91 51.94
C MET A 602 -45.98 72.66 52.10
N VAL A 603 -45.82 73.69 51.26
CA VAL A 603 -45.94 75.12 51.51
C VAL A 603 -45.14 75.70 52.68
N GLY A 604 -44.28 76.68 52.35
CA GLY A 604 -44.01 77.76 53.31
C GLY A 604 -42.59 78.33 53.26
N ALA A 605 -42.60 79.59 52.75
CA ALA A 605 -41.64 80.68 52.85
C ALA A 605 -40.39 80.65 51.94
#